data_450a3bae7405cb1f52251e0528b074a1
#
_entry.id   450a3bae7405cb1f52251e0528b074a1
#
_cell.length_a   1.000
_cell.length_b   1.000
_cell.length_c   1.000
_cell.angle_alpha   90.00
_cell.angle_beta   90.00
_cell.angle_gamma   90.00
#
_symmetry.space_group_name_H-M   'P 1'
#
loop_
_entity.id
_entity.type
_entity.pdbx_description
1 polymer ?
#
loop_
_entity_poly.entity_id
_entity_poly.type
_entity_poly.pdbx_seq_one_letter_code
_entity_poly.pdbx_strand_id
1 'polypeptide(L)'
;VDPRDVAVVTVGALHAGLKNNIIPAEAVLELSLRYPDDEARERVMEKVERIVRAEAAASGAEQAPSIVIDHTLPPTVNDAGATERLSAAFDRHFGEGTVVDPGMFTGSEDVSWFARESGAPLVYWFWGGIDADAYAAAVAADTVERDIPTNHSPFFAPVLQPTLDNGVANVVVAAREFLAPR
;
A
#
# COMPACT_ATOMS: atom_id res chain seq x y z
N VAL A 1 -21.30 -0.38 0.09
CA VAL A 1 -19.99 -0.95 0.47
C VAL A 1 -20.21 -1.66 1.80
N ASP A 2 -19.84 -2.92 1.90
CA ASP A 2 -19.85 -3.64 3.17
C ASP A 2 -18.89 -2.88 4.12
N PRO A 3 -19.27 -2.64 5.40
CA PRO A 3 -18.38 -1.99 6.36
C PRO A 3 -17.06 -2.72 6.59
N ARG A 4 -16.96 -3.98 6.18
CA ARG A 4 -15.75 -4.80 6.20
C ARG A 4 -14.86 -4.59 4.98
N ASP A 5 -15.39 -4.00 3.89
CA ASP A 5 -14.64 -3.71 2.68
C ASP A 5 -13.87 -2.41 2.89
N VAL A 6 -12.57 -2.51 3.05
CA VAL A 6 -11.70 -1.33 3.15
C VAL A 6 -11.48 -0.78 1.74
N ALA A 7 -12.29 0.20 1.38
CA ALA A 7 -12.07 0.97 0.15
C ALA A 7 -11.92 2.45 0.52
N VAL A 8 -10.84 3.06 0.05
CA VAL A 8 -10.55 4.47 0.30
C VAL A 8 -10.57 5.22 -1.03
N VAL A 9 -11.31 6.32 -1.07
CA VAL A 9 -11.31 7.29 -2.18
C VAL A 9 -10.88 8.63 -1.63
N THR A 10 -9.77 9.13 -2.12
CA THR A 10 -9.22 10.43 -1.74
C THR A 10 -9.17 11.34 -2.96
N VAL A 11 -9.73 12.52 -2.86
CA VAL A 11 -9.47 13.61 -3.81
C VAL A 11 -8.21 14.31 -3.33
N GLY A 12 -7.08 13.99 -3.97
CA GLY A 12 -5.76 14.50 -3.58
C GLY A 12 -5.49 15.91 -4.10
N ALA A 13 -6.07 16.26 -5.25
CA ALA A 13 -5.95 17.59 -5.81
C ALA A 13 -7.22 18.01 -6.57
N LEU A 14 -7.44 19.31 -6.61
CA LEU A 14 -8.47 19.95 -7.43
C LEU A 14 -7.85 21.19 -8.07
N HIS A 15 -7.87 21.23 -9.39
CA HIS A 15 -7.33 22.35 -10.17
C HIS A 15 -8.45 22.98 -11.01
N ALA A 16 -8.76 24.25 -10.77
CA ALA A 16 -9.76 24.99 -11.53
C ALA A 16 -9.48 26.48 -11.49
N GLY A 17 -9.67 27.14 -12.65
CA GLY A 17 -9.65 28.58 -12.76
C GLY A 17 -8.29 29.25 -12.77
N LEU A 18 -8.27 30.48 -13.26
CA LEU A 18 -7.07 31.33 -13.35
C LEU A 18 -7.20 32.62 -12.52
N LYS A 19 -8.40 33.17 -12.41
CA LYS A 19 -8.69 34.42 -11.71
C LYS A 19 -10.06 34.35 -11.05
N ASN A 20 -10.22 35.11 -9.99
CA ASN A 20 -11.43 35.16 -9.16
C ASN A 20 -12.70 35.72 -9.85
N ASN A 21 -12.53 36.36 -11.00
CA ASN A 21 -13.63 36.96 -11.79
C ASN A 21 -13.86 36.26 -13.14
N ILE A 22 -13.27 35.10 -13.35
CA ILE A 22 -13.43 34.30 -14.58
C ILE A 22 -13.95 32.92 -14.19
N ILE A 23 -15.08 32.53 -14.79
CA ILE A 23 -15.62 31.16 -14.63
C ILE A 23 -14.65 30.17 -15.30
N PRO A 24 -14.20 29.15 -14.59
CA PRO A 24 -13.32 28.13 -15.16
C PRO A 24 -13.97 27.40 -16.34
N ALA A 25 -13.19 27.17 -17.42
CA ALA A 25 -13.63 26.34 -18.53
C ALA A 25 -13.56 24.85 -18.19
N GLU A 26 -12.68 24.49 -17.27
CA GLU A 26 -12.48 23.10 -16.82
C GLU A 26 -12.14 23.04 -15.32
N ALA A 27 -12.39 21.87 -14.75
CA ALA A 27 -11.90 21.48 -13.43
C ALA A 27 -11.31 20.07 -13.53
N VAL A 28 -10.11 19.90 -12.98
CA VAL A 28 -9.42 18.61 -12.91
C VAL A 28 -9.38 18.15 -11.47
N LEU A 29 -9.88 16.95 -11.23
CA LEU A 29 -9.78 16.25 -9.95
C LEU A 29 -8.81 15.10 -10.08
N GLU A 30 -7.83 15.04 -9.18
CA GLU A 30 -6.91 13.91 -9.08
C GLU A 30 -7.33 13.04 -7.89
N LEU A 31 -7.65 11.78 -8.18
CA LEU A 31 -8.15 10.84 -7.19
C LEU A 31 -7.15 9.72 -6.97
N SER A 32 -6.97 9.36 -5.69
CA SER A 32 -6.30 8.13 -5.29
C SER A 32 -7.33 7.14 -4.73
N LEU A 33 -7.33 5.93 -5.28
CA LEU A 33 -8.23 4.87 -4.85
C LEU A 33 -7.40 3.73 -4.25
N ARG A 34 -7.84 3.21 -3.10
CA ARG A 34 -7.28 2.01 -2.47
C ARG A 34 -8.37 0.98 -2.30
N TYR A 35 -8.08 -0.26 -2.61
CA TYR A 35 -9.04 -1.35 -2.62
C TYR A 35 -8.34 -2.68 -2.30
N PRO A 36 -9.03 -3.64 -1.65
CA PRO A 36 -8.44 -4.91 -1.27
C PRO A 36 -8.28 -5.89 -2.44
N ASP A 37 -9.14 -5.79 -3.46
CA ASP A 37 -9.19 -6.69 -4.61
C ASP A 37 -9.78 -6.01 -5.86
N ASP A 38 -9.69 -6.68 -7.00
CA ASP A 38 -10.16 -6.17 -8.29
C ASP A 38 -11.69 -5.98 -8.32
N GLU A 39 -12.47 -6.79 -7.60
CA GLU A 39 -13.93 -6.65 -7.52
C GLU A 39 -14.32 -5.38 -6.76
N ALA A 40 -13.67 -5.11 -5.63
CA ALA A 40 -13.86 -3.87 -4.89
C ALA A 40 -13.48 -2.64 -5.73
N ARG A 41 -12.41 -2.74 -6.53
CA ARG A 41 -12.00 -1.71 -7.47
C ARG A 41 -13.11 -1.40 -8.48
N GLU A 42 -13.65 -2.41 -9.13
CA GLU A 42 -14.71 -2.22 -10.13
C GLU A 42 -15.94 -1.57 -9.51
N ARG A 43 -16.38 -2.04 -8.34
CA ARG A 43 -17.51 -1.44 -7.60
C ARG A 43 -17.27 0.03 -7.22
N VAL A 44 -16.04 0.38 -6.83
CA VAL A 44 -15.70 1.77 -6.48
C VAL A 44 -15.67 2.64 -7.72
N MET A 45 -15.04 2.18 -8.80
CA MET A 45 -14.96 2.91 -10.06
C MET A 45 -16.34 3.20 -10.63
N GLU A 46 -17.23 2.21 -10.65
CA GLU A 46 -18.62 2.41 -11.11
C GLU A 46 -19.33 3.52 -10.32
N LYS A 47 -19.14 3.54 -9.00
CA LYS A 47 -19.75 4.56 -8.14
C LYS A 47 -19.14 5.95 -8.38
N VAL A 48 -17.82 6.04 -8.53
CA VAL A 48 -17.12 7.29 -8.84
C VAL A 48 -17.60 7.85 -10.18
N GLU A 49 -17.62 7.02 -11.23
CA GLU A 49 -18.11 7.42 -12.54
C GLU A 49 -19.56 7.91 -12.51
N ARG A 50 -20.43 7.17 -11.83
CA ARG A 50 -21.84 7.54 -11.71
C ARG A 50 -22.03 8.87 -11.02
N ILE A 51 -21.28 9.14 -9.93
CA ILE A 51 -21.35 10.41 -9.20
C ILE A 51 -20.85 11.56 -10.08
N VAL A 52 -19.66 11.42 -10.66
CA VAL A 52 -19.05 12.47 -11.50
C VAL A 52 -19.95 12.84 -12.67
N ARG A 53 -20.53 11.84 -13.36
CA ARG A 53 -21.46 12.09 -14.47
C ARG A 53 -22.76 12.72 -14.01
N ALA A 54 -23.30 12.30 -12.88
CA ALA A 54 -24.53 12.86 -12.32
C ALA A 54 -24.35 14.34 -11.91
N GLU A 55 -23.23 14.68 -11.27
CA GLU A 55 -22.94 16.06 -10.87
C GLU A 55 -22.71 16.97 -12.09
N ALA A 56 -22.01 16.50 -13.11
CA ALA A 56 -21.85 17.23 -14.36
C ALA A 56 -23.20 17.50 -15.03
N ALA A 57 -24.07 16.51 -15.11
CA ALA A 57 -25.42 16.67 -15.66
C ALA A 57 -26.29 17.61 -14.82
N ALA A 58 -26.24 17.52 -13.50
CA ALA A 58 -26.96 18.40 -12.58
C ALA A 58 -26.52 19.87 -12.70
N SER A 59 -25.24 20.10 -12.99
CA SER A 59 -24.65 21.42 -13.21
C SER A 59 -24.94 21.98 -14.60
N GLY A 60 -25.55 21.21 -15.50
CA GLY A 60 -25.80 21.61 -16.88
C GLY A 60 -24.54 21.69 -17.73
N ALA A 61 -23.52 20.88 -17.43
CA ALA A 61 -22.31 20.84 -18.24
C ALA A 61 -22.62 20.43 -19.67
N GLU A 62 -22.08 21.17 -20.64
CA GLU A 62 -22.31 20.91 -22.07
C GLU A 62 -21.60 19.63 -22.56
N GLN A 63 -20.51 19.29 -21.89
CA GLN A 63 -19.70 18.10 -22.22
C GLN A 63 -19.71 17.10 -21.07
N ALA A 64 -19.72 15.83 -21.43
CA ALA A 64 -19.56 14.77 -20.43
C ALA A 64 -18.14 14.81 -19.83
N PRO A 65 -17.98 14.50 -18.53
CA PRO A 65 -16.67 14.47 -17.91
C PRO A 65 -15.81 13.35 -18.53
N SER A 66 -14.54 13.65 -18.74
CA SER A 66 -13.52 12.67 -19.10
C SER A 66 -12.98 12.03 -17.84
N ILE A 67 -12.92 10.70 -17.82
CA ILE A 67 -12.36 9.93 -16.70
C ILE A 67 -11.20 9.10 -17.25
N VAL A 68 -10.02 9.35 -16.76
CA VAL A 68 -8.77 8.70 -17.17
C VAL A 68 -8.19 7.94 -16.00
N ILE A 69 -7.80 6.69 -16.22
CA ILE A 69 -7.02 5.91 -15.27
C ILE A 69 -5.56 6.04 -15.67
N ASP A 70 -4.79 6.76 -14.86
CA ASP A 70 -3.38 7.02 -15.12
C ASP A 70 -2.54 5.75 -14.89
N HIS A 71 -2.72 5.11 -13.75
CA HIS A 71 -2.05 3.84 -13.43
C HIS A 71 -2.90 2.98 -12.49
N THR A 72 -2.59 1.71 -12.46
CA THR A 72 -3.21 0.73 -11.54
C THR A 72 -2.13 -0.19 -11.01
N LEU A 73 -2.11 -0.39 -9.70
CA LEU A 73 -1.28 -1.41 -9.04
C LEU A 73 -2.19 -2.54 -8.57
N PRO A 74 -1.92 -3.80 -8.95
CA PRO A 74 -2.71 -4.91 -8.45
C PRO A 74 -2.46 -5.12 -6.95
N PRO A 75 -3.42 -5.71 -6.21
CA PRO A 75 -3.20 -6.08 -4.83
C PRO A 75 -1.98 -7.00 -4.68
N THR A 76 -1.18 -6.74 -3.66
CA THR A 76 -0.06 -7.63 -3.29
C THR A 76 -0.58 -8.71 -2.37
N VAL A 77 -0.70 -9.92 -2.91
CA VAL A 77 -1.22 -11.09 -2.18
C VAL A 77 -0.12 -12.13 -2.05
N ASN A 78 0.25 -12.44 -0.82
CA ASN A 78 1.24 -13.46 -0.54
C ASN A 78 0.66 -14.86 -0.79
N ASP A 79 1.43 -15.71 -1.48
CA ASP A 79 1.12 -17.13 -1.60
C ASP A 79 1.23 -17.81 -0.24
N ALA A 80 0.17 -18.49 0.18
CA ALA A 80 0.08 -19.07 1.52
C ALA A 80 1.18 -20.13 1.78
N GLY A 81 1.41 -21.02 0.81
CA GLY A 81 2.40 -22.10 0.97
C GLY A 81 3.84 -21.60 0.98
N ALA A 82 4.14 -20.63 0.11
CA ALA A 82 5.47 -20.01 0.09
C ALA A 82 5.70 -19.15 1.34
N THR A 83 4.68 -18.47 1.85
CA THR A 83 4.74 -17.68 3.08
C THR A 83 5.00 -18.58 4.29
N GLU A 84 4.25 -19.65 4.46
CA GLU A 84 4.46 -20.62 5.55
C GLU A 84 5.88 -21.18 5.54
N ARG A 85 6.37 -21.57 4.37
CA ARG A 85 7.71 -22.09 4.17
C ARG A 85 8.79 -21.07 4.54
N LEU A 86 8.64 -19.81 4.09
CA LEU A 86 9.59 -18.75 4.38
C LEU A 86 9.56 -18.36 5.86
N SER A 87 8.38 -18.25 6.46
CA SER A 87 8.20 -17.94 7.88
C SER A 87 8.90 -18.98 8.75
N ALA A 88 8.73 -20.26 8.45
CA ALA A 88 9.45 -21.34 9.15
C ALA A 88 10.98 -21.23 8.97
N ALA A 89 11.47 -20.78 7.82
CA ALA A 89 12.90 -20.55 7.61
C ALA A 89 13.42 -19.36 8.43
N PHE A 90 12.65 -18.30 8.55
CA PHE A 90 12.97 -17.15 9.38
C PHE A 90 12.95 -17.51 10.87
N ASP A 91 11.95 -18.24 11.34
CA ASP A 91 11.88 -18.70 12.75
C ASP A 91 13.08 -19.58 13.10
N ARG A 92 13.53 -20.45 12.20
CA ARG A 92 14.76 -21.25 12.41
C ARG A 92 16.03 -20.40 12.49
N HIS A 93 16.08 -19.26 11.82
CA HIS A 93 17.28 -18.41 11.76
C HIS A 93 17.30 -17.36 12.84
N PHE A 94 16.17 -16.67 13.05
CA PHE A 94 16.08 -15.54 13.96
C PHE A 94 15.50 -15.89 15.34
N GLY A 95 14.89 -17.06 15.47
CA GLY A 95 14.20 -17.50 16.68
C GLY A 95 12.68 -17.56 16.49
N GLU A 96 12.04 -18.46 17.19
CA GLU A 96 10.60 -18.67 17.15
C GLU A 96 9.84 -17.39 17.60
N GLY A 97 8.79 -17.05 16.85
CA GLY A 97 7.96 -15.87 17.11
C GLY A 97 8.54 -14.55 16.59
N THR A 98 9.64 -14.59 15.83
CA THR A 98 10.19 -13.38 15.18
C THR A 98 9.32 -12.90 14.02
N VAL A 99 8.66 -13.83 13.35
CA VAL A 99 7.73 -13.51 12.26
C VAL A 99 6.36 -13.21 12.84
N VAL A 100 5.83 -12.05 12.48
CA VAL A 100 4.47 -11.63 12.87
C VAL A 100 3.65 -11.33 11.62
N ASP A 101 2.37 -11.64 11.68
CA ASP A 101 1.42 -11.22 10.64
C ASP A 101 0.89 -9.83 11.01
N PRO A 102 1.24 -8.78 10.23
CA PRO A 102 0.76 -7.43 10.49
C PRO A 102 -0.69 -7.22 10.05
N GLY A 103 -1.33 -8.22 9.47
CA GLY A 103 -2.61 -8.09 8.80
C GLY A 103 -2.52 -7.33 7.47
N MET A 104 -3.66 -6.81 7.02
CA MET A 104 -3.72 -6.06 5.77
C MET A 104 -3.03 -4.70 5.91
N PHE A 105 -2.04 -4.45 5.04
CA PHE A 105 -1.34 -3.18 4.93
C PHE A 105 -1.89 -2.37 3.76
N THR A 106 -2.16 -1.08 3.98
CA THR A 106 -2.79 -0.21 2.97
C THR A 106 -1.79 0.50 2.05
N GLY A 107 -0.52 0.14 2.09
CA GLY A 107 0.50 0.62 1.15
C GLY A 107 0.26 0.10 -0.27
N SER A 108 0.81 0.77 -1.27
CA SER A 108 0.79 0.32 -2.66
C SER A 108 2.18 -0.13 -3.07
N GLU A 109 2.26 -1.26 -3.77
CA GLU A 109 3.51 -1.85 -4.25
C GLU A 109 3.34 -2.33 -5.69
N ASP A 110 4.39 -2.23 -6.49
CA ASP A 110 4.40 -2.68 -7.88
C ASP A 110 4.92 -4.12 -8.04
N VAL A 111 5.49 -4.70 -6.99
CA VAL A 111 6.06 -6.06 -6.99
C VAL A 111 5.05 -7.13 -7.39
N SER A 112 3.77 -6.90 -7.13
CA SER A 112 2.67 -7.79 -7.52
C SER A 112 2.56 -8.01 -9.04
N TRP A 113 3.02 -7.06 -9.84
CA TRP A 113 3.10 -7.23 -11.30
C TRP A 113 4.03 -8.37 -11.72
N PHE A 114 5.16 -8.54 -11.02
CA PHE A 114 6.07 -9.66 -11.33
C PHE A 114 5.41 -11.01 -11.13
N ALA A 115 4.66 -11.18 -10.03
CA ALA A 115 3.93 -12.41 -9.77
C ALA A 115 2.80 -12.62 -10.78
N ARG A 116 2.03 -11.58 -11.07
CA ARG A 116 0.89 -11.65 -11.99
C ARG A 116 1.33 -12.01 -13.42
N GLU A 117 2.38 -11.39 -13.93
CA GLU A 117 2.88 -11.62 -15.28
C GLU A 117 3.64 -12.94 -15.44
N SER A 118 4.37 -13.37 -14.40
CA SER A 118 5.12 -14.62 -14.43
C SER A 118 4.32 -15.86 -14.01
N GLY A 119 3.21 -15.67 -13.28
CA GLY A 119 2.48 -16.74 -12.61
C GLY A 119 3.24 -17.37 -11.45
N ALA A 120 4.31 -16.73 -10.97
CA ALA A 120 5.11 -17.24 -9.85
C ALA A 120 4.44 -16.87 -8.50
N PRO A 121 4.56 -17.73 -7.49
CA PRO A 121 4.12 -17.39 -6.14
C PRO A 121 4.93 -16.22 -5.60
N LEU A 122 4.24 -15.29 -4.95
CA LEU A 122 4.83 -14.09 -4.34
C LEU A 122 4.86 -14.24 -2.83
N VAL A 123 5.96 -13.83 -2.21
CA VAL A 123 6.01 -13.51 -0.79
C VAL A 123 6.65 -12.15 -0.62
N TYR A 124 5.88 -11.22 -0.09
CA TYR A 124 6.32 -9.88 0.25
C TYR A 124 6.34 -9.73 1.78
N TRP A 125 7.43 -9.24 2.32
CA TRP A 125 7.58 -9.05 3.77
C TRP A 125 8.31 -7.77 4.10
N PHE A 126 8.15 -7.31 5.32
CA PHE A 126 8.85 -6.18 5.90
C PHE A 126 9.85 -6.66 6.95
N TRP A 127 10.86 -5.85 7.22
CA TRP A 127 11.68 -6.01 8.41
C TRP A 127 11.82 -4.66 9.12
N GLY A 128 11.92 -4.71 10.46
CA GLY A 128 11.97 -3.52 11.31
C GLY A 128 13.25 -2.71 11.09
N GLY A 129 13.09 -1.40 11.03
CA GLY A 129 14.20 -0.43 10.96
C GLY A 129 14.18 0.59 12.09
N ILE A 130 13.20 0.55 12.96
CA ILE A 130 13.09 1.46 14.10
C ILE A 130 13.85 0.86 15.29
N ASP A 131 14.48 1.72 16.10
CA ASP A 131 15.08 1.30 17.36
C ASP A 131 14.03 0.61 18.26
N ALA A 132 14.34 -0.60 18.71
CA ALA A 132 13.37 -1.44 19.42
C ALA A 132 12.95 -0.83 20.77
N ASP A 133 13.89 -0.21 21.50
CA ASP A 133 13.59 0.38 22.81
C ASP A 133 12.77 1.66 22.64
N ALA A 134 13.10 2.47 21.64
CA ALA A 134 12.33 3.67 21.29
C ALA A 134 10.89 3.31 20.87
N TYR A 135 10.73 2.26 20.05
CA TYR A 135 9.41 1.79 19.65
C TYR A 135 8.60 1.24 20.82
N ALA A 136 9.22 0.40 21.66
CA ALA A 136 8.58 -0.16 22.85
C ALA A 136 8.14 0.94 23.84
N ALA A 137 8.96 1.96 24.03
CA ALA A 137 8.63 3.10 24.88
C ALA A 137 7.43 3.89 24.32
N ALA A 138 7.40 4.12 23.00
CA ALA A 138 6.29 4.82 22.35
C ALA A 138 4.97 4.01 22.41
N VAL A 139 5.05 2.68 22.25
CA VAL A 139 3.89 1.80 22.44
C VAL A 139 3.37 1.86 23.88
N ALA A 140 4.26 1.76 24.87
CA ALA A 140 3.87 1.83 26.28
C ALA A 140 3.25 3.18 26.67
N ALA A 141 3.64 4.26 26.01
CA ALA A 141 3.12 5.62 26.22
C ALA A 141 1.91 5.96 25.35
N ASP A 142 1.47 5.08 24.44
CA ASP A 142 0.42 5.34 23.43
C ASP A 142 0.73 6.57 22.56
N THR A 143 1.98 6.69 22.12
CA THR A 143 2.50 7.85 21.37
C THR A 143 3.18 7.48 20.06
N VAL A 144 2.97 6.27 19.54
CA VAL A 144 3.64 5.77 18.32
C VAL A 144 3.44 6.73 17.15
N GLU A 145 2.22 7.18 16.89
CA GLU A 145 1.92 8.08 15.79
C GLU A 145 2.62 9.44 15.88
N ARG A 146 2.92 9.89 17.09
CA ARG A 146 3.58 11.16 17.36
C ARG A 146 5.10 11.05 17.35
N ASP A 147 5.63 10.00 17.99
CA ASP A 147 7.04 9.90 18.36
C ASP A 147 7.86 9.04 17.37
N ILE A 148 7.21 8.16 16.61
CA ILE A 148 7.87 7.30 15.63
C ILE A 148 7.62 7.83 14.21
N PRO A 149 8.65 8.41 13.54
CA PRO A 149 8.52 8.86 12.17
C PRO A 149 8.21 7.70 11.23
N THR A 150 7.18 7.85 10.40
CA THR A 150 6.85 6.89 9.34
C THR A 150 7.66 7.14 8.07
N ASN A 151 7.70 6.17 7.15
CA ASN A 151 8.18 6.41 5.78
C ASN A 151 7.40 7.59 5.17
N HIS A 152 8.04 8.37 4.31
CA HIS A 152 7.63 9.70 3.82
C HIS A 152 7.81 10.86 4.82
N SER A 153 8.19 10.60 6.06
CA SER A 153 8.63 11.67 6.97
C SER A 153 10.06 12.07 6.67
N PRO A 154 10.42 13.37 6.68
CA PRO A 154 11.81 13.79 6.56
C PRO A 154 12.69 13.38 7.74
N PHE A 155 12.08 12.91 8.82
CA PHE A 155 12.75 12.40 10.02
C PHE A 155 12.82 10.86 10.07
N PHE A 156 12.30 10.16 9.05
CA PHE A 156 12.42 8.72 8.98
C PHE A 156 13.87 8.32 8.73
N ALA A 157 14.46 7.68 9.72
CA ALA A 157 15.85 7.23 9.66
C ALA A 157 15.97 5.86 10.36
N PRO A 158 16.01 4.76 9.60
CA PRO A 158 16.27 3.45 10.18
C PRO A 158 17.62 3.40 10.89
N VAL A 159 17.67 2.74 12.04
CA VAL A 159 18.94 2.49 12.72
C VAL A 159 19.81 1.57 11.88
N LEU A 160 21.10 1.87 11.79
CA LEU A 160 22.03 1.11 10.95
C LEU A 160 22.09 -0.37 11.38
N GLN A 161 22.25 -0.59 12.67
CA GLN A 161 22.25 -1.91 13.29
C GLN A 161 21.09 -2.03 14.29
N PRO A 162 20.34 -3.12 14.29
CA PRO A 162 20.52 -4.37 13.52
C PRO A 162 19.84 -4.38 12.13
N THR A 163 19.33 -3.26 11.63
CA THR A 163 18.54 -3.23 10.40
C THR A 163 19.27 -3.79 9.20
N LEU A 164 20.55 -3.40 9.02
CA LEU A 164 21.36 -3.85 7.88
C LEU A 164 21.65 -5.36 7.96
N ASP A 165 22.05 -5.84 9.12
CA ASP A 165 22.35 -7.27 9.31
C ASP A 165 21.11 -8.13 9.10
N ASN A 166 19.97 -7.70 9.65
CA ASN A 166 18.70 -8.39 9.47
C ASN A 166 18.25 -8.36 8.01
N GLY A 167 18.39 -7.23 7.32
CA GLY A 167 18.04 -7.11 5.91
C GLY A 167 18.86 -8.07 5.03
N VAL A 168 20.19 -8.13 5.24
CA VAL A 168 21.06 -9.10 4.53
C VAL A 168 20.69 -10.52 4.87
N ALA A 169 20.50 -10.84 6.15
CA ALA A 169 20.14 -12.18 6.60
C ALA A 169 18.79 -12.63 6.02
N ASN A 170 17.77 -11.78 6.03
CA ASN A 170 16.45 -12.06 5.44
C ASN A 170 16.57 -12.51 3.98
N VAL A 171 17.28 -11.76 3.15
CA VAL A 171 17.45 -12.08 1.73
C VAL A 171 18.25 -13.37 1.54
N VAL A 172 19.31 -13.59 2.33
CA VAL A 172 20.12 -14.81 2.25
C VAL A 172 19.32 -16.04 2.68
N VAL A 173 18.55 -15.95 3.77
CA VAL A 173 17.69 -17.05 4.25
C VAL A 173 16.64 -17.38 3.20
N ALA A 174 15.96 -16.38 2.65
CA ALA A 174 14.96 -16.58 1.59
C ALA A 174 15.59 -17.23 0.34
N ALA A 175 16.72 -16.72 -0.13
CA ALA A 175 17.41 -17.28 -1.29
C ALA A 175 17.82 -18.74 -1.05
N ARG A 176 18.36 -19.06 0.11
CA ARG A 176 18.75 -20.45 0.45
C ARG A 176 17.55 -21.38 0.53
N GLU A 177 16.43 -20.91 1.06
CA GLU A 177 15.22 -21.70 1.19
C GLU A 177 14.62 -22.08 -0.17
N PHE A 178 14.65 -21.17 -1.15
CA PHE A 178 13.99 -21.40 -2.43
C PHE A 178 14.94 -21.82 -3.55
N LEU A 179 16.23 -21.48 -3.49
CA LEU A 179 17.21 -21.73 -4.56
C LEU A 179 18.18 -22.88 -4.24
N ALA A 180 18.29 -23.35 -3.00
CA ALA A 180 19.14 -24.48 -2.69
C ALA A 180 18.62 -25.75 -3.37
N PRO A 181 19.50 -26.62 -3.91
CA PRO A 181 19.12 -27.95 -4.41
C PRO A 181 18.42 -28.74 -3.30
N ARG A 182 17.31 -29.38 -3.66
CA ARG A 182 16.57 -30.29 -2.76
C ARG A 182 17.29 -31.62 -2.68
#